data_ceda0fc7306c13a362fbde835b189c70
#
_entry.id   ceda0fc7306c13a362fbde835b189c70
#
_cell.length_a   1.000
_cell.length_b   1.000
_cell.length_c   1.000
_cell.angle_alpha   90.00
_cell.angle_beta   90.00
_cell.angle_gamma   90.00
#
_symmetry.space_group_name_H-M   'P 1'
#
loop_
_entity.id
_entity.type
_entity.pdbx_description
1 polymer ?
#
loop_
_entity_poly.entity_id
_entity_poly.type
_entity_poly.pdbx_seq_one_letter_code
_entity_poly.pdbx_strand_id
1 'polypeptide(L)'
;VISFSGGYHGMTHGALAMTGNLSAKNAVNGLMPGVQFMPYPHEYRCPLGLGGEAGVDALTYFFENFIEDVESGVTKPAAVILEAIQGEGGVVTAPTKWLKKIREVTEKHNIVLILDEVQAGFARSGKMFAFEHAGIEPDVVVMSKAVGGSLPLAVLGIKRKFDAWQP
;
A
#
# COMPACT_ATOMS: atom_id res chain seq x y z
N VAL A 1 -8.95 -4.74 5.47
CA VAL A 1 -7.81 -3.99 4.91
C VAL A 1 -7.57 -4.45 3.47
N ILE A 2 -7.27 -3.50 2.58
CA ILE A 2 -6.79 -3.81 1.23
C ILE A 2 -5.26 -3.71 1.22
N SER A 3 -4.61 -4.72 0.62
CA SER A 3 -3.19 -4.76 0.30
C SER A 3 -3.01 -5.09 -1.19
N PHE A 4 -1.78 -5.11 -1.69
CA PHE A 4 -1.52 -5.32 -3.12
C PHE A 4 -0.57 -6.48 -3.37
N SER A 5 -0.77 -7.17 -4.51
CA SER A 5 0.13 -8.21 -4.98
C SER A 5 1.57 -7.70 -5.06
N GLY A 6 2.54 -8.49 -4.65
CA GLY A 6 3.95 -8.10 -4.61
C GLY A 6 4.33 -7.21 -3.43
N GLY A 7 3.38 -6.72 -2.63
CA GLY A 7 3.66 -5.91 -1.44
C GLY A 7 4.36 -6.71 -0.34
N TYR A 8 5.27 -6.07 0.39
CA TYR A 8 5.95 -6.64 1.55
C TYR A 8 5.90 -5.67 2.72
N HIS A 9 5.18 -6.04 3.78
CA HIS A 9 4.93 -5.17 4.94
C HIS A 9 5.51 -5.72 6.25
N GLY A 10 6.23 -6.83 6.18
CA GLY A 10 6.88 -7.44 7.33
C GLY A 10 6.40 -8.85 7.63
N MET A 11 6.94 -9.42 8.72
CA MET A 11 6.78 -10.83 9.09
C MET A 11 6.04 -11.04 10.41
N THR A 12 5.65 -9.97 11.11
CA THR A 12 4.76 -10.10 12.28
C THR A 12 3.36 -10.50 11.83
N HIS A 13 2.57 -11.10 12.68
CA HIS A 13 1.31 -11.76 12.33
C HIS A 13 0.37 -10.88 11.46
N GLY A 14 0.13 -9.62 11.86
CA GLY A 14 -0.68 -8.68 11.08
C GLY A 14 0.01 -8.20 9.81
N ALA A 15 1.30 -7.88 9.86
CA ALA A 15 2.06 -7.44 8.70
C ALA A 15 2.19 -8.56 7.65
N LEU A 16 2.42 -9.80 8.11
CA LEU A 16 2.48 -10.96 7.22
C LEU A 16 1.13 -11.22 6.54
N ALA A 17 0.01 -10.99 7.22
CA ALA A 17 -1.30 -11.09 6.59
C ALA A 17 -1.43 -10.17 5.37
N MET A 18 -0.83 -8.98 5.41
CA MET A 18 -0.84 -7.97 4.35
C MET A 18 0.31 -8.14 3.33
N THR A 19 1.32 -8.97 3.62
CA THR A 19 2.44 -9.26 2.71
C THR A 19 2.02 -10.25 1.63
N GLY A 20 2.44 -10.02 0.37
CA GLY A 20 2.06 -10.84 -0.79
C GLY A 20 2.83 -12.17 -0.93
N ASN A 21 3.91 -12.36 -0.17
CA ASN A 21 4.78 -13.55 -0.28
C ASN A 21 4.13 -14.80 0.32
N LEU A 22 3.71 -15.72 -0.55
CA LEU A 22 3.05 -16.97 -0.15
C LEU A 22 3.95 -17.93 0.60
N SER A 23 5.25 -17.98 0.29
CA SER A 23 6.17 -18.92 0.95
C SER A 23 6.25 -18.64 2.46
N ALA A 24 6.28 -17.37 2.84
CA ALA A 24 6.27 -16.97 4.23
C ALA A 24 4.92 -17.25 4.91
N LYS A 25 3.82 -17.05 4.21
CA LYS A 25 2.46 -17.27 4.73
C LYS A 25 2.19 -18.75 4.98
N ASN A 26 2.66 -19.63 4.11
CA ASN A 26 2.44 -21.09 4.22
C ASN A 26 3.06 -21.70 5.47
N ALA A 27 4.01 -21.03 6.11
CA ALA A 27 4.61 -21.46 7.37
C ALA A 27 3.76 -21.10 8.60
N VAL A 28 2.69 -20.31 8.44
CA VAL A 28 1.89 -19.78 9.54
C VAL A 28 0.41 -20.10 9.34
N ASN A 29 -0.19 -20.71 10.36
CA ASN A 29 -1.63 -20.98 10.38
C ASN A 29 -2.37 -19.81 11.05
N GLY A 30 -3.57 -19.47 10.52
CA GLY A 30 -4.47 -18.53 11.17
C GLY A 30 -3.99 -17.08 11.16
N LEU A 31 -3.50 -16.59 10.02
CA LEU A 31 -3.19 -15.16 9.84
C LEU A 31 -4.42 -14.28 10.09
N MET A 32 -4.17 -13.00 10.39
CA MET A 32 -5.23 -12.00 10.61
C MET A 32 -6.23 -12.02 9.44
N PRO A 33 -7.53 -12.22 9.70
CA PRO A 33 -8.56 -12.21 8.66
C PRO A 33 -8.87 -10.81 8.15
N GLY A 34 -9.65 -10.72 7.08
CA GLY A 34 -10.13 -9.44 6.55
C GLY A 34 -9.11 -8.66 5.74
N VAL A 35 -8.08 -9.34 5.22
CA VAL A 35 -7.14 -8.75 4.25
C VAL A 35 -7.53 -9.21 2.84
N GLN A 36 -7.71 -8.25 1.95
CA GLN A 36 -8.03 -8.45 0.55
C GLN A 36 -6.88 -7.96 -0.32
N PHE A 37 -6.44 -8.81 -1.25
CA PHE A 37 -5.36 -8.45 -2.17
C PHE A 37 -5.94 -7.97 -3.50
N MET A 38 -5.39 -6.86 -3.98
CA MET A 38 -5.65 -6.33 -5.31
C MET A 38 -4.39 -6.37 -6.17
N PRO A 39 -4.52 -6.39 -7.50
CA PRO A 39 -3.36 -6.30 -8.38
C PRO A 39 -2.69 -4.94 -8.23
N TYR A 40 -1.34 -4.94 -8.17
CA TYR A 40 -0.53 -3.73 -8.20
C TYR A 40 -0.23 -3.33 -9.64
N PRO A 41 -0.31 -2.05 -10.03
CA PRO A 41 -0.04 -1.64 -11.39
C PRO A 41 1.44 -1.80 -11.75
N HIS A 42 1.67 -2.38 -12.90
CA HIS A 42 3.01 -2.56 -13.47
C HIS A 42 2.93 -2.31 -14.98
N GLU A 43 3.40 -1.15 -15.43
CA GLU A 43 3.28 -0.75 -16.85
C GLU A 43 3.90 -1.75 -17.82
N TYR A 44 5.08 -2.29 -17.47
CA TYR A 44 5.78 -3.26 -18.31
C TYR A 44 5.18 -4.67 -18.25
N ARG A 45 4.70 -5.11 -17.09
CA ARG A 45 4.12 -6.45 -16.85
C ARG A 45 2.75 -6.31 -16.20
N CYS A 46 1.84 -5.66 -16.92
CA CYS A 46 0.49 -5.44 -16.39
C CYS A 46 -0.18 -6.76 -16.01
N PRO A 47 -0.69 -6.89 -14.79
CA PRO A 47 -1.34 -8.12 -14.31
C PRO A 47 -2.63 -8.47 -15.08
N LEU A 48 -3.20 -7.50 -15.82
CA LEU A 48 -4.37 -7.71 -16.67
C LEU A 48 -4.00 -8.06 -18.12
N GLY A 49 -2.70 -8.18 -18.45
CA GLY A 49 -2.25 -8.41 -19.82
C GLY A 49 -2.40 -7.19 -20.74
N LEU A 50 -2.75 -6.04 -20.22
CA LEU A 50 -2.84 -4.76 -20.93
C LEU A 50 -1.52 -4.01 -20.79
N GLY A 51 -0.96 -3.51 -21.89
CA GLY A 51 0.30 -2.76 -21.86
C GLY A 51 0.11 -1.28 -21.48
N GLY A 52 1.16 -0.67 -20.89
CA GLY A 52 1.27 0.77 -20.72
C GLY A 52 0.10 1.43 -19.97
N GLU A 53 -0.31 2.57 -20.46
CA GLU A 53 -1.34 3.40 -19.84
C GLU A 53 -2.72 2.72 -19.74
N ALA A 54 -3.09 1.91 -20.71
CA ALA A 54 -4.36 1.19 -20.70
C ALA A 54 -4.48 0.23 -19.50
N GLY A 55 -3.37 -0.42 -19.12
CA GLY A 55 -3.34 -1.27 -17.93
C GLY A 55 -3.46 -0.47 -16.63
N VAL A 56 -2.83 0.69 -16.58
CA VAL A 56 -2.94 1.61 -15.43
C VAL A 56 -4.37 2.11 -15.27
N ASP A 57 -5.01 2.49 -16.37
CA ASP A 57 -6.40 2.98 -16.36
C ASP A 57 -7.38 1.90 -15.92
N ALA A 58 -7.23 0.69 -16.45
CA ALA A 58 -8.07 -0.43 -16.06
C ALA A 58 -7.94 -0.75 -14.57
N LEU A 59 -6.74 -0.76 -14.02
CA LEU A 59 -6.50 -0.99 -12.59
C LEU A 59 -6.97 0.17 -11.71
N THR A 60 -6.89 1.39 -12.21
CA THR A 60 -7.40 2.58 -11.53
C THR A 60 -8.93 2.52 -11.42
N TYR A 61 -9.60 2.24 -12.54
CA TYR A 61 -11.05 2.05 -12.59
C TYR A 61 -11.50 0.87 -11.71
N PHE A 62 -10.77 -0.24 -11.80
CA PHE A 62 -11.07 -1.44 -10.99
C PHE A 62 -11.05 -1.14 -9.49
N PHE A 63 -10.04 -0.40 -9.01
CA PHE A 63 -9.96 -0.02 -7.59
C PHE A 63 -11.13 0.86 -7.17
N GLU A 64 -11.45 1.89 -7.96
CA GLU A 64 -12.55 2.80 -7.69
C GLU A 64 -13.89 2.04 -7.63
N ASN A 65 -14.18 1.26 -8.68
CA ASN A 65 -15.40 0.47 -8.76
C ASN A 65 -15.52 -0.55 -7.63
N PHE A 66 -14.41 -1.19 -7.25
CA PHE A 66 -14.37 -2.17 -6.16
C PHE A 66 -14.80 -1.57 -4.81
N ILE A 67 -14.52 -0.29 -4.59
CA ILE A 67 -14.90 0.44 -3.36
C ILE A 67 -16.30 1.02 -3.46
N GLU A 68 -16.70 1.49 -4.63
CA GLU A 68 -17.94 2.26 -4.82
C GLU A 68 -19.16 1.42 -5.17
N ASP A 69 -18.96 0.27 -5.79
CA ASP A 69 -20.04 -0.63 -6.14
C ASP A 69 -20.60 -1.33 -4.90
N VAL A 70 -21.84 -1.04 -4.55
CA VAL A 70 -22.52 -1.62 -3.40
C VAL A 70 -22.79 -3.12 -3.53
N GLU A 71 -22.68 -3.65 -4.76
CA GLU A 71 -22.84 -5.07 -5.08
C GLU A 71 -21.51 -5.77 -5.36
N SER A 72 -20.36 -5.09 -5.13
CA SER A 72 -19.02 -5.69 -5.31
C SER A 72 -18.77 -6.91 -4.44
N GLY A 73 -19.61 -7.17 -3.43
CA GLY A 73 -19.42 -8.25 -2.45
C GLY A 73 -18.33 -7.95 -1.42
N VAL A 74 -17.80 -6.74 -1.42
CA VAL A 74 -16.71 -6.33 -0.54
C VAL A 74 -17.20 -5.37 0.52
N THR A 75 -17.02 -5.74 1.77
CA THR A 75 -17.25 -4.80 2.88
C THR A 75 -16.25 -3.66 2.78
N LYS A 76 -16.72 -2.43 2.92
CA LYS A 76 -15.89 -1.22 2.92
C LYS A 76 -14.66 -1.42 3.82
N PRO A 77 -13.43 -1.31 3.28
CA PRO A 77 -12.23 -1.52 4.05
C PRO A 77 -12.00 -0.37 5.04
N ALA A 78 -11.44 -0.67 6.21
CA ALA A 78 -11.00 0.35 7.16
C ALA A 78 -9.73 1.07 6.69
N ALA A 79 -8.87 0.36 5.96
CA ALA A 79 -7.60 0.90 5.49
C ALA A 79 -7.17 0.28 4.16
N VAL A 80 -6.34 1.03 3.45
CA VAL A 80 -5.56 0.59 2.29
C VAL A 80 -4.09 0.77 2.62
N ILE A 81 -3.28 -0.28 2.46
CA ILE A 81 -1.83 -0.23 2.64
C ILE A 81 -1.12 -0.53 1.34
N LEU A 82 -0.10 0.25 1.01
CA LEU A 82 0.74 0.03 -0.17
C LEU A 82 2.13 0.65 -0.01
N GLU A 83 3.05 0.21 -0.84
CA GLU A 83 4.34 0.85 -1.09
C GLU A 83 4.21 1.72 -2.35
N ALA A 84 4.64 2.99 -2.32
CA ALA A 84 4.68 3.83 -3.54
C ALA A 84 5.71 3.31 -4.55
N ILE A 85 6.73 2.62 -4.05
CA ILE A 85 7.68 1.82 -4.82
C ILE A 85 7.83 0.49 -4.09
N GLN A 86 7.33 -0.60 -4.68
CA GLN A 86 7.49 -1.93 -4.11
C GLN A 86 8.98 -2.33 -4.14
N GLY A 87 9.56 -2.56 -2.98
CA GLY A 87 10.96 -2.97 -2.88
C GLY A 87 11.14 -4.46 -3.15
N GLU A 88 10.66 -5.30 -2.25
CA GLU A 88 10.76 -6.77 -2.35
C GLU A 88 9.99 -7.32 -3.56
N GLY A 89 8.95 -6.62 -3.99
CA GLY A 89 8.18 -6.98 -5.19
C GLY A 89 8.91 -6.78 -6.52
N GLY A 90 10.14 -6.23 -6.49
CA GLY A 90 10.98 -6.10 -7.69
C GLY A 90 11.31 -4.67 -8.10
N VAL A 91 11.30 -3.72 -7.18
CA VAL A 91 11.50 -2.27 -7.41
C VAL A 91 10.48 -1.75 -8.44
N VAL A 92 9.21 -2.02 -8.17
CA VAL A 92 8.10 -1.63 -9.05
C VAL A 92 7.53 -0.29 -8.58
N THR A 93 7.64 0.73 -9.43
CA THR A 93 7.11 2.08 -9.14
C THR A 93 5.63 2.17 -9.48
N ALA A 94 4.82 2.63 -8.54
CA ALA A 94 3.42 2.93 -8.81
C ALA A 94 3.27 4.14 -9.73
N PRO A 95 2.43 4.07 -10.78
CA PRO A 95 2.12 5.23 -11.59
C PRO A 95 1.48 6.35 -10.76
N THR A 96 1.96 7.58 -10.96
CA THR A 96 1.45 8.77 -10.23
C THR A 96 -0.07 8.93 -10.34
N LYS A 97 -0.62 8.68 -11.52
CA LYS A 97 -2.07 8.74 -11.79
C LYS A 97 -2.85 7.80 -10.87
N TRP A 98 -2.36 6.56 -10.73
CA TRP A 98 -2.97 5.55 -9.88
C TRP A 98 -2.88 5.93 -8.39
N LEU A 99 -1.70 6.37 -7.91
CA LEU A 99 -1.54 6.83 -6.52
C LEU A 99 -2.49 7.98 -6.17
N LYS A 100 -2.65 8.95 -7.07
CA LYS A 100 -3.60 10.05 -6.89
C LYS A 100 -5.04 9.55 -6.78
N LYS A 101 -5.44 8.60 -7.62
CA LYS A 101 -6.78 8.02 -7.54
C LYS A 101 -6.99 7.22 -6.25
N ILE A 102 -5.99 6.43 -5.82
CA ILE A 102 -6.05 5.75 -4.52
C ILE A 102 -6.29 6.77 -3.39
N ARG A 103 -5.56 7.90 -3.38
CA ARG A 103 -5.76 8.95 -2.37
C ARG A 103 -7.15 9.56 -2.44
N GLU A 104 -7.62 9.91 -3.63
CA GLU A 104 -8.93 10.50 -3.87
C GLU A 104 -10.06 9.58 -3.34
N VAL A 105 -10.05 8.31 -3.75
CA VAL A 105 -11.06 7.34 -3.34
C VAL A 105 -11.02 7.06 -1.84
N THR A 106 -9.82 6.88 -1.26
CA THR A 106 -9.69 6.63 0.18
C THR A 106 -10.16 7.83 1.00
N GLU A 107 -9.89 9.05 0.56
CA GLU A 107 -10.36 10.26 1.23
C GLU A 107 -11.89 10.41 1.13
N LYS A 108 -12.45 10.26 -0.07
CA LYS A 108 -13.90 10.31 -0.33
C LYS A 108 -14.68 9.34 0.55
N HIS A 109 -14.15 8.14 0.76
CA HIS A 109 -14.81 7.07 1.50
C HIS A 109 -14.38 6.97 2.98
N ASN A 110 -13.56 7.91 3.46
CA ASN A 110 -13.03 7.92 4.82
C ASN A 110 -12.31 6.60 5.18
N ILE A 111 -11.48 6.12 4.25
CA ILE A 111 -10.61 4.94 4.39
C ILE A 111 -9.21 5.42 4.71
N VAL A 112 -8.56 4.84 5.71
CA VAL A 112 -7.18 5.21 6.09
C VAL A 112 -6.20 4.79 5.00
N LEU A 113 -5.44 5.73 4.43
CA LEU A 113 -4.35 5.44 3.50
C LEU A 113 -3.04 5.32 4.26
N ILE A 114 -2.44 4.13 4.20
CA ILE A 114 -1.15 3.80 4.82
C ILE A 114 -0.11 3.64 3.72
N LEU A 115 0.92 4.49 3.73
CA LEU A 115 2.08 4.34 2.84
C LEU A 115 3.23 3.70 3.60
N ASP A 116 3.69 2.56 3.09
CA ASP A 116 4.88 1.87 3.59
C ASP A 116 6.12 2.47 2.91
N GLU A 117 6.84 3.29 3.66
CA GLU A 117 8.08 3.95 3.23
C GLU A 117 9.33 3.33 3.88
N VAL A 118 9.19 2.11 4.42
CA VAL A 118 10.29 1.38 5.08
C VAL A 118 11.48 1.20 4.15
N GLN A 119 11.24 0.96 2.87
CA GLN A 119 12.31 0.77 1.88
C GLN A 119 12.48 1.97 0.95
N ALA A 120 11.41 2.66 0.58
CA ALA A 120 11.42 3.74 -0.39
C ALA A 120 11.70 5.12 0.20
N GLY A 121 11.50 5.30 1.51
CA GLY A 121 11.67 6.57 2.20
C GLY A 121 13.12 7.00 2.43
N PHE A 122 13.28 8.13 3.09
CA PHE A 122 14.57 8.74 3.47
C PHE A 122 15.48 9.01 2.25
N ALA A 123 14.93 9.75 1.30
CA ALA A 123 15.59 10.24 0.08
C ALA A 123 16.07 9.15 -0.91
N ARG A 124 15.71 7.88 -0.70
CA ARG A 124 16.08 6.80 -1.61
C ARG A 124 15.56 6.99 -3.03
N SER A 125 14.39 7.60 -3.17
CA SER A 125 13.76 7.88 -4.47
C SER A 125 14.05 9.30 -5.01
N GLY A 126 14.88 10.09 -4.31
CA GLY A 126 15.20 11.48 -4.66
C GLY A 126 14.30 12.53 -3.98
N LYS A 127 13.28 12.11 -3.25
CA LYS A 127 12.50 12.93 -2.31
C LYS A 127 12.53 12.30 -0.94
N MET A 128 12.18 13.05 0.11
CA MET A 128 12.19 12.51 1.48
C MET A 128 11.36 11.24 1.56
N PHE A 129 10.17 11.24 0.96
CA PHE A 129 9.29 10.08 0.84
C PHE A 129 8.88 9.86 -0.62
N ALA A 130 8.72 8.61 -1.03
CA ALA A 130 8.38 8.26 -2.41
C ALA A 130 6.99 8.77 -2.82
N PHE A 131 6.02 8.83 -1.90
CA PHE A 131 4.69 9.36 -2.20
C PHE A 131 4.69 10.84 -2.61
N GLU A 132 5.72 11.61 -2.27
CA GLU A 132 5.84 13.01 -2.66
C GLU A 132 5.96 13.19 -4.19
N HIS A 133 6.43 12.17 -4.92
CA HIS A 133 6.45 12.21 -6.39
C HIS A 133 5.05 12.30 -6.98
N ALA A 134 4.07 11.72 -6.30
CA ALA A 134 2.67 11.81 -6.70
C ALA A 134 1.97 13.07 -6.15
N GLY A 135 2.59 13.82 -5.25
CA GLY A 135 1.98 14.98 -4.60
C GLY A 135 0.77 14.63 -3.74
N ILE A 136 0.75 13.42 -3.17
CA ILE A 136 -0.31 12.97 -2.25
C ILE A 136 0.17 13.05 -0.81
N GLU A 137 -0.76 13.05 0.12
CA GLU A 137 -0.50 13.01 1.57
C GLU A 137 -1.25 11.82 2.18
N PRO A 138 -0.54 10.79 2.68
CA PRO A 138 -1.15 9.65 3.34
C PRO A 138 -1.67 10.01 4.74
N ASP A 139 -2.47 9.14 5.33
CA ASP A 139 -2.94 9.29 6.70
C ASP A 139 -1.96 8.67 7.69
N VAL A 140 -1.25 7.63 7.27
CA VAL A 140 -0.20 6.96 8.06
C VAL A 140 1.01 6.69 7.16
N VAL A 141 2.21 6.94 7.69
CA VAL A 141 3.49 6.61 7.06
C VAL A 141 4.24 5.62 7.96
N VAL A 142 4.61 4.49 7.40
CA VAL A 142 5.44 3.48 8.07
C VAL A 142 6.89 3.69 7.68
N MET A 143 7.76 3.85 8.65
CA MET A 143 9.18 4.15 8.46
C MET A 143 10.06 3.21 9.26
N SER A 144 11.13 2.70 8.67
CA SER A 144 12.14 1.88 9.34
C SER A 144 13.43 1.89 8.51
N LYS A 145 14.27 0.87 8.63
CA LYS A 145 15.54 0.73 7.90
C LYS A 145 16.38 2.00 7.96
N ALA A 146 16.31 2.88 6.95
CA ALA A 146 17.13 4.09 6.87
C ALA A 146 16.96 5.05 8.07
N VAL A 147 15.78 5.12 8.69
CA VAL A 147 15.54 6.00 9.85
C VAL A 147 16.39 5.63 11.06
N GLY A 148 16.69 4.36 11.24
CA GLY A 148 17.51 3.86 12.34
C GLY A 148 19.02 3.93 12.08
N GLY A 149 19.44 4.20 10.84
CA GLY A 149 20.84 4.09 10.44
C GLY A 149 21.35 2.66 10.64
N SER A 150 22.11 2.44 11.69
CA SER A 150 22.63 1.11 12.03
C SER A 150 21.84 0.41 13.15
N LEU A 151 20.81 1.05 13.69
CA LEU A 151 20.01 0.52 14.79
C LEU A 151 18.64 0.03 14.30
N PRO A 152 18.08 -1.03 14.92
CA PRO A 152 16.73 -1.51 14.62
C PRO A 152 15.68 -0.53 15.19
N LEU A 153 15.26 0.42 14.38
CA LEU A 153 14.28 1.43 14.73
C LEU A 153 13.15 1.43 13.72
N ALA A 154 11.92 1.60 14.20
CA ALA A 154 10.74 1.85 13.38
C ALA A 154 9.94 3.01 13.97
N VAL A 155 9.31 3.78 13.08
CA VAL A 155 8.52 4.96 13.43
C VAL A 155 7.23 4.95 12.61
N LEU A 156 6.13 5.37 13.22
CA LEU A 156 4.87 5.64 12.54
C LEU A 156 4.59 7.14 12.57
N GLY A 157 4.41 7.73 11.39
CA GLY A 157 3.81 9.05 11.24
C GLY A 157 2.31 8.90 11.08
N ILE A 158 1.52 9.50 11.97
CA ILE A 158 0.06 9.35 11.97
C ILE A 158 -0.59 10.73 12.00
N LYS A 159 -1.55 11.00 11.11
CA LYS A 159 -2.35 12.22 11.18
C LYS A 159 -3.10 12.29 12.51
N ARG A 160 -3.07 13.44 13.15
CA ARG A 160 -3.67 13.65 14.48
C ARG A 160 -5.12 13.16 14.62
N LYS A 161 -5.91 13.26 13.56
CA LYS A 161 -7.31 12.77 13.55
C LYS A 161 -7.46 11.26 13.75
N PHE A 162 -6.39 10.50 13.52
CA PHE A 162 -6.35 9.04 13.69
C PHE A 162 -5.56 8.60 14.92
N ASP A 163 -5.00 9.54 15.67
CA ASP A 163 -4.31 9.27 16.92
C ASP A 163 -5.36 9.04 18.03
N ALA A 164 -5.77 7.78 18.13
CA ALA A 164 -6.70 7.32 19.17
C ALA A 164 -5.96 6.64 20.35
N TRP A 165 -4.62 6.71 20.34
CA TRP A 165 -3.81 6.12 21.41
C TRP A 165 -4.00 6.92 22.70
N GLN A 166 -4.46 6.24 23.75
CA GLN A 166 -4.48 6.78 25.10
C GLN A 166 -3.37 6.10 25.91
N PRO A 167 -2.54 6.86 26.62
CA PRO A 167 -1.47 6.32 27.47
C PRO A 167 -2.03 5.51 28.63
#